data_0caea0259a5ae4f11165b89ebde8138e
#
_entry.id   0caea0259a5ae4f11165b89ebde8138e
#
_cell.length_a   1.000
_cell.length_b   1.000
_cell.length_c   1.000
_cell.angle_alpha   90.00
_cell.angle_beta   90.00
_cell.angle_gamma   90.00
#
_symmetry.space_group_name_H-M   'P 1'
#
loop_
_entity.id
_entity.type
_entity.pdbx_description
1 polymer ?
#
loop_
_entity_poly.entity_id
_entity_poly.type
_entity_poly.pdbx_seq_one_letter_code
_entity_poly.pdbx_strand_id
1 'polypeptide(L)'
;TTPTTIYPVDLQVTPECVILRGSSFEIEEMHGASHWQVTETSGEYSDPIGEVWEQFENLYFNVDTQEGELITEEYMWGMPENTQLWWRVRYRDKELNWSDWSDEAAFSTGISPMGENLLENPGAEQGMSVWVIDQGICEAMLAGDCAGTNPNSGEYYFCVGGLCTESAVAIMHQDIDVTSYSDSIDLGVLEVSFGAM
;
A
#
# COMPACT_ATOMS: atom_id res chain seq x y z
N THR A 1 27.44 -7.07 2.08
CA THR A 1 27.71 -5.74 1.45
C THR A 1 26.73 -4.74 1.98
N THR A 2 27.20 -3.52 2.34
CA THR A 2 26.32 -2.41 2.75
C THR A 2 25.51 -1.94 1.54
N PRO A 3 24.17 -1.87 1.63
CA PRO A 3 23.35 -1.38 0.53
C PRO A 3 23.52 0.13 0.33
N THR A 4 23.04 0.61 -0.83
CA THR A 4 22.85 2.03 -1.11
C THR A 4 21.36 2.32 -1.29
N THR A 5 20.94 3.52 -0.92
CA THR A 5 19.60 4.02 -1.15
C THR A 5 19.44 4.43 -2.62
N ILE A 6 18.41 3.88 -3.29
CA ILE A 6 18.18 4.11 -4.73
C ILE A 6 16.98 5.02 -4.97
N TYR A 7 15.87 4.80 -4.23
CA TYR A 7 14.63 5.54 -4.39
C TYR A 7 13.80 5.50 -3.11
N PRO A 8 13.18 6.62 -2.71
CA PRO A 8 13.30 7.98 -3.26
C PRO A 8 14.57 8.69 -2.77
N VAL A 9 15.15 9.53 -3.59
CA VAL A 9 16.32 10.37 -3.25
C VAL A 9 16.09 11.77 -3.79
N ASP A 10 16.07 12.77 -2.90
CA ASP A 10 15.83 14.18 -3.23
C ASP A 10 14.58 14.43 -4.10
N LEU A 11 13.55 13.62 -3.91
CA LEU A 11 12.29 13.66 -4.65
C LEU A 11 11.12 13.99 -3.73
N GLN A 12 10.05 14.50 -4.31
CA GLN A 12 8.74 14.54 -3.66
C GLN A 12 7.89 13.35 -4.12
N VAL A 13 7.30 12.65 -3.15
CA VAL A 13 6.44 11.48 -3.36
C VAL A 13 5.10 11.66 -2.67
N THR A 14 4.15 10.80 -2.98
CA THR A 14 2.85 10.79 -2.29
C THR A 14 2.98 10.14 -0.91
N PRO A 15 2.28 10.64 0.10
CA PRO A 15 2.41 10.13 1.47
C PRO A 15 1.68 8.80 1.71
N GLU A 16 0.71 8.44 0.87
CA GLU A 16 -0.12 7.24 1.09
C GLU A 16 0.68 5.97 1.05
N CYS A 17 1.56 5.86 0.05
CA CYS A 17 2.42 4.71 -0.15
C CYS A 17 3.75 5.16 -0.72
N VAL A 18 4.77 5.16 0.11
CA VAL A 18 6.14 5.48 -0.30
C VAL A 18 6.88 4.17 -0.59
N ILE A 19 7.34 4.01 -1.83
CA ILE A 19 8.17 2.87 -2.20
C ILE A 19 9.62 3.22 -1.87
N LEU A 20 10.26 2.42 -1.05
CA LEU A 20 11.70 2.50 -0.77
C LEU A 20 12.43 1.42 -1.56
N ARG A 21 13.50 1.79 -2.27
CA ARG A 21 14.34 0.83 -3.00
C ARG A 21 15.78 0.96 -2.59
N GLY A 22 16.34 -0.15 -2.16
CA GLY A 22 17.77 -0.30 -1.94
C GLY A 22 18.47 -0.90 -3.16
N SER A 23 19.79 -0.87 -3.18
CA SER A 23 20.58 -1.53 -4.21
C SER A 23 20.39 -3.05 -4.16
N SER A 24 20.67 -3.71 -5.29
CA SER A 24 20.72 -5.17 -5.32
C SER A 24 21.70 -5.71 -4.27
N PHE A 25 21.35 -6.84 -3.67
CA PHE A 25 22.27 -7.59 -2.83
C PHE A 25 23.29 -8.31 -3.73
N GLU A 26 24.57 -8.08 -3.50
CA GLU A 26 25.62 -8.74 -4.30
C GLU A 26 26.02 -10.12 -3.71
N ILE A 27 25.81 -11.11 -4.31
CA ILE A 27 25.74 -12.05 -5.35
C ILE A 27 26.22 -13.48 -5.03
N GLU A 28 27.16 -13.71 -4.16
CA GLU A 28 27.55 -15.09 -3.80
C GLU A 28 26.82 -15.59 -2.55
N GLU A 29 26.25 -14.71 -1.81
CA GLU A 29 25.49 -14.94 -0.59
C GLU A 29 24.03 -14.67 -0.83
N MET A 30 23.14 -15.51 -0.32
CA MET A 30 21.70 -15.27 -0.44
C MET A 30 21.30 -14.09 0.45
N HIS A 31 20.49 -13.19 -0.11
CA HIS A 31 19.84 -12.12 0.62
C HIS A 31 18.78 -12.71 1.57
N GLY A 32 18.98 -12.57 2.86
CA GLY A 32 18.14 -13.20 3.87
C GLY A 32 17.08 -12.29 4.47
N ALA A 33 17.39 -11.01 4.59
CA ALA A 33 16.45 -10.03 5.13
C ALA A 33 16.87 -8.59 4.80
N SER A 34 15.90 -7.69 4.83
CA SER A 34 16.10 -6.24 4.77
C SER A 34 15.49 -5.59 6.00
N HIS A 35 16.09 -4.51 6.45
CA HIS A 35 15.60 -3.72 7.56
C HIS A 35 15.60 -2.25 7.15
N TRP A 36 14.43 -1.64 7.17
CA TRP A 36 14.15 -0.31 6.67
C TRP A 36 13.72 0.59 7.81
N GLN A 37 14.18 1.83 7.80
CA GLN A 37 13.77 2.84 8.76
C GLN A 37 13.54 4.18 8.08
N VAL A 38 12.47 4.87 8.48
CA VAL A 38 12.12 6.23 8.04
C VAL A 38 11.99 7.13 9.26
N THR A 39 12.53 8.33 9.19
CA THR A 39 12.49 9.31 10.29
C THR A 39 12.18 10.71 9.78
N GLU A 40 11.68 11.57 10.67
CA GLU A 40 11.49 13.02 10.43
C GLU A 40 12.73 13.88 10.76
N THR A 41 13.75 13.28 11.34
CA THR A 41 14.96 14.02 11.75
C THR A 41 16.20 13.27 11.28
N SER A 42 17.02 13.92 10.44
CA SER A 42 18.26 13.36 9.92
C SER A 42 19.15 12.83 11.05
N GLY A 43 19.61 11.61 10.90
CA GLY A 43 20.47 10.91 11.85
C GLY A 43 19.78 10.34 13.09
N GLU A 44 18.53 10.63 13.33
CA GLU A 44 17.78 10.18 14.52
C GLU A 44 16.86 9.01 14.19
N TYR A 45 17.32 7.80 14.47
CA TYR A 45 16.60 6.56 14.21
C TYR A 45 16.28 5.75 15.48
N SER A 46 16.26 6.41 16.64
CA SER A 46 15.92 5.76 17.91
C SER A 46 14.42 5.49 18.05
N ASP A 47 13.60 6.29 17.37
CA ASP A 47 12.13 6.19 17.33
C ASP A 47 11.67 6.55 15.90
N PRO A 48 11.87 5.67 14.92
CA PRO A 48 11.52 5.94 13.52
C PRO A 48 10.00 5.95 13.34
N ILE A 49 9.50 6.82 12.47
CA ILE A 49 8.07 6.88 12.13
C ILE A 49 7.63 5.71 11.25
N GLY A 50 8.56 5.05 10.57
CA GLY A 50 8.36 3.84 9.81
C GLY A 50 9.52 2.89 10.02
N GLU A 51 9.22 1.66 10.43
CA GLU A 51 10.22 0.62 10.60
C GLU A 51 9.65 -0.72 10.16
N VAL A 52 10.31 -1.35 9.20
CA VAL A 52 9.91 -2.65 8.66
C VAL A 52 11.10 -3.58 8.54
N TRP A 53 10.83 -4.82 8.81
CA TRP A 53 11.77 -5.90 8.70
C TRP A 53 11.20 -7.01 7.81
N GLU A 54 11.73 -7.11 6.61
CA GLU A 54 11.30 -8.04 5.58
C GLU A 54 12.31 -9.17 5.43
N GLN A 55 11.86 -10.43 5.38
CA GLN A 55 12.75 -11.58 5.31
C GLN A 55 12.09 -12.79 4.66
N PHE A 56 12.92 -13.68 4.11
CA PHE A 56 12.46 -15.02 3.81
C PHE A 56 12.06 -15.76 5.09
N GLU A 57 10.89 -16.38 5.10
CA GLU A 57 10.44 -17.16 6.26
C GLU A 57 11.36 -18.38 6.49
N ASN A 58 11.77 -19.04 5.43
CA ASN A 58 12.73 -20.12 5.50
C ASN A 58 13.81 -19.99 4.42
N LEU A 59 14.83 -19.22 4.70
CA LEU A 59 15.94 -18.96 3.80
C LEU A 59 16.66 -20.23 3.34
N TYR A 60 16.83 -21.21 4.22
CA TYR A 60 17.57 -22.45 3.91
C TYR A 60 16.84 -23.34 2.91
N PHE A 61 15.52 -23.24 2.84
CA PHE A 61 14.70 -23.94 1.87
C PHE A 61 14.24 -23.04 0.70
N ASN A 62 14.75 -21.80 0.67
CA ASN A 62 14.34 -20.79 -0.30
C ASN A 62 12.81 -20.60 -0.37
N VAL A 63 12.19 -20.60 0.80
CA VAL A 63 10.75 -20.36 0.93
C VAL A 63 10.56 -18.92 1.35
N ASP A 64 9.99 -18.15 0.43
CA ASP A 64 9.52 -16.79 0.65
C ASP A 64 7.99 -16.82 0.74
N THR A 65 7.46 -16.38 1.86
CA THR A 65 6.00 -16.30 2.06
C THR A 65 5.43 -14.95 1.67
N GLN A 66 6.25 -14.00 1.30
CA GLN A 66 5.85 -12.67 0.84
C GLN A 66 5.51 -12.63 -0.66
N GLU A 67 5.36 -13.79 -1.29
CA GLU A 67 4.82 -14.06 -2.63
C GLU A 67 5.10 -12.98 -3.70
N GLY A 68 6.38 -12.83 -4.04
CA GLY A 68 6.81 -12.01 -5.19
C GLY A 68 7.23 -10.60 -4.84
N GLU A 69 7.23 -10.24 -3.58
CA GLU A 69 7.84 -9.00 -3.12
C GLU A 69 9.37 -9.13 -3.15
N LEU A 70 10.00 -8.10 -3.63
CA LEU A 70 11.46 -8.04 -3.65
C LEU A 70 11.93 -7.49 -2.31
N ILE A 71 12.65 -8.28 -1.52
CA ILE A 71 13.21 -7.81 -0.23
C ILE A 71 14.22 -6.65 -0.36
N THR A 72 14.44 -6.13 -1.56
CA THR A 72 15.14 -4.88 -1.86
C THR A 72 14.20 -3.70 -2.12
N GLU A 73 12.90 -3.91 -2.01
CA GLU A 73 11.87 -2.87 -2.04
C GLU A 73 10.99 -2.99 -0.78
N GLU A 74 10.48 -1.87 -0.31
CA GLU A 74 9.56 -1.80 0.83
C GLU A 74 8.50 -0.72 0.59
N TYR A 75 7.30 -0.98 1.05
CA TYR A 75 6.14 -0.11 0.91
C TYR A 75 5.76 0.49 2.26
N MET A 76 6.10 1.77 2.45
CA MET A 76 5.76 2.52 3.68
C MET A 76 4.44 3.26 3.50
N TRP A 77 3.46 2.91 4.29
CA TRP A 77 2.11 3.47 4.21
C TRP A 77 1.89 4.57 5.23
N GLY A 78 1.07 5.57 4.86
CA GLY A 78 0.58 6.59 5.78
C GLY A 78 1.66 7.51 6.31
N MET A 79 2.63 7.88 5.49
CA MET A 79 3.64 8.86 5.85
C MET A 79 3.02 10.25 6.05
N PRO A 80 3.58 11.11 6.93
CA PRO A 80 3.05 12.45 7.15
C PRO A 80 3.12 13.29 5.87
N GLU A 81 2.11 14.13 5.63
CA GLU A 81 2.04 15.04 4.48
C GLU A 81 2.99 16.24 4.62
N ASN A 82 3.41 16.81 3.48
CA ASN A 82 4.26 18.01 3.40
C ASN A 82 5.48 17.96 4.32
N THR A 83 6.05 16.78 4.49
CA THR A 83 7.12 16.54 5.45
C THR A 83 8.40 16.13 4.76
N GLN A 84 9.52 16.66 5.23
CA GLN A 84 10.84 16.19 4.85
C GLN A 84 11.16 14.96 5.68
N LEU A 85 11.52 13.87 5.03
CA LEU A 85 11.83 12.59 5.63
C LEU A 85 13.21 12.10 5.21
N TRP A 86 13.77 11.23 6.04
CA TRP A 86 15.03 10.54 5.78
C TRP A 86 14.83 9.05 5.98
N TRP A 87 15.53 8.26 5.20
CA TRP A 87 15.44 6.82 5.30
C TRP A 87 16.77 6.14 5.08
N ARG A 88 16.88 4.91 5.59
CA ARG A 88 18.04 4.04 5.45
C ARG A 88 17.62 2.59 5.41
N VAL A 89 18.51 1.74 4.92
CA VAL A 89 18.30 0.30 4.83
C VAL A 89 19.59 -0.44 5.19
N ARG A 90 19.45 -1.66 5.69
CA ARG A 90 20.55 -2.61 5.83
C ARG A 90 20.08 -4.00 5.43
N TYR A 91 21.02 -4.84 5.03
CA TYR A 91 20.75 -6.18 4.57
C TYR A 91 21.37 -7.23 5.47
N ARG A 92 20.74 -8.39 5.50
CA ARG A 92 21.22 -9.56 6.23
C ARG A 92 21.46 -10.72 5.25
N ASP A 93 22.59 -11.40 5.38
CA ASP A 93 22.90 -12.58 4.61
C ASP A 93 22.27 -13.86 5.20
N LYS A 94 22.44 -14.99 4.50
CA LYS A 94 21.98 -16.32 4.94
C LYS A 94 22.67 -16.81 6.22
N GLU A 95 23.83 -16.26 6.57
CA GLU A 95 24.59 -16.59 7.78
C GLU A 95 24.15 -15.72 8.97
N LEU A 96 23.10 -14.89 8.76
CA LEU A 96 22.50 -13.99 9.73
C LEU A 96 23.38 -12.79 10.11
N ASN A 97 24.38 -12.47 9.31
CA ASN A 97 25.19 -11.28 9.52
C ASN A 97 24.52 -10.06 8.90
N TRP A 98 24.37 -8.99 9.67
CA TRP A 98 23.91 -7.71 9.17
C TRP A 98 25.04 -6.91 8.53
N SER A 99 24.75 -6.24 7.44
CA SER A 99 25.58 -5.16 6.95
C SER A 99 25.53 -3.95 7.89
N ASP A 100 26.44 -3.01 7.68
CA ASP A 100 26.22 -1.64 8.18
C ASP A 100 24.96 -1.04 7.51
N TRP A 101 24.40 -0.01 8.12
CA TRP A 101 23.35 0.78 7.51
C TRP A 101 23.89 1.49 6.27
N SER A 102 23.03 1.67 5.26
CA SER A 102 23.30 2.57 4.14
C SER A 102 23.52 3.99 4.65
N ASP A 103 24.14 4.84 3.81
CA ASP A 103 23.97 6.28 3.96
C ASP A 103 22.46 6.59 3.90
N GLU A 104 22.02 7.57 4.68
CA GLU A 104 20.64 8.01 4.63
C GLU A 104 20.36 8.79 3.34
N ALA A 105 19.15 8.65 2.82
CA ALA A 105 18.64 9.47 1.74
C ALA A 105 17.46 10.31 2.22
N ALA A 106 17.37 11.50 1.69
CA ALA A 106 16.28 12.41 1.97
C ALA A 106 15.22 12.34 0.87
N PHE A 107 13.96 12.53 1.25
CA PHE A 107 12.84 12.74 0.35
C PHE A 107 11.80 13.63 1.03
N SER A 108 10.85 14.16 0.29
CA SER A 108 9.72 14.87 0.86
C SER A 108 8.41 14.19 0.44
N THR A 109 7.44 14.24 1.31
CA THR A 109 6.07 13.91 0.96
C THR A 109 5.35 15.17 0.47
N GLY A 110 4.45 14.99 -0.49
CA GLY A 110 3.50 16.03 -0.90
C GLY A 110 2.26 16.04 0.00
N ILE A 111 1.25 16.73 -0.49
CA ILE A 111 -0.11 16.57 0.03
C ILE A 111 -0.63 15.26 -0.54
N SER A 112 -1.31 14.50 0.30
CA SER A 112 -2.09 13.36 -0.20
C SER A 112 -2.96 13.83 -1.37
N PRO A 113 -2.79 13.24 -2.55
CA PRO A 113 -3.75 13.46 -3.61
C PRO A 113 -5.03 12.69 -3.34
N MET A 114 -5.40 12.39 -2.07
CA MET A 114 -6.77 11.96 -1.78
C MET A 114 -7.67 13.04 -2.34
N GLY A 115 -7.63 13.04 -3.64
CA GLY A 115 -8.59 13.66 -4.48
C GLY A 115 -9.96 13.19 -4.03
N GLU A 116 -10.95 13.93 -4.40
CA GLU A 116 -12.34 13.57 -4.30
C GLU A 116 -12.50 12.08 -4.60
N ASN A 117 -13.11 11.34 -3.66
CA ASN A 117 -13.44 9.94 -3.93
C ASN A 117 -14.28 9.88 -5.21
N LEU A 118 -13.71 9.33 -6.26
CA LEU A 118 -14.35 9.30 -7.58
C LEU A 118 -15.53 8.32 -7.63
N LEU A 119 -15.60 7.39 -6.65
CA LEU A 119 -16.77 6.53 -6.52
C LEU A 119 -17.97 7.34 -6.04
N GLU A 120 -19.06 7.28 -6.78
CA GLU A 120 -20.35 7.77 -6.32
C GLU A 120 -20.97 6.75 -5.36
N ASN A 121 -21.60 7.24 -4.29
CA ASN A 121 -22.20 6.37 -3.26
C ASN A 121 -21.27 5.24 -2.75
N PRO A 122 -20.06 5.54 -2.29
CA PRO A 122 -19.09 4.51 -1.90
C PRO A 122 -19.50 3.78 -0.62
N GLY A 123 -20.31 4.37 0.23
CA GLY A 123 -20.78 3.84 1.51
C GLY A 123 -22.15 3.15 1.45
N ALA A 124 -22.72 2.91 0.27
CA ALA A 124 -24.04 2.31 0.11
C ALA A 124 -25.24 3.12 0.67
N GLU A 125 -25.03 4.36 1.15
CA GLU A 125 -26.07 5.16 1.82
C GLU A 125 -27.25 5.52 0.91
N GLN A 126 -27.09 5.40 -0.41
CA GLN A 126 -28.12 5.62 -1.42
C GLN A 126 -28.60 4.29 -2.04
N GLY A 127 -28.43 3.19 -1.33
CA GLY A 127 -28.77 1.85 -1.83
C GLY A 127 -27.82 1.42 -2.97
N MET A 128 -28.38 0.77 -3.97
CA MET A 128 -27.63 0.32 -5.16
C MET A 128 -27.59 1.36 -6.28
N SER A 129 -28.02 2.62 -6.01
CA SER A 129 -27.96 3.65 -7.03
C SER A 129 -26.52 3.85 -7.53
N VAL A 130 -26.39 4.09 -8.85
CA VAL A 130 -25.12 4.26 -9.59
C VAL A 130 -24.23 3.03 -9.69
N TRP A 131 -24.58 1.92 -9.04
CA TRP A 131 -23.89 0.65 -9.19
C TRP A 131 -24.62 -0.26 -10.17
N VAL A 132 -23.90 -0.84 -11.09
CA VAL A 132 -24.43 -1.79 -12.09
C VAL A 132 -24.17 -3.21 -11.60
N ILE A 133 -25.23 -4.02 -11.51
CA ILE A 133 -25.11 -5.44 -11.16
C ILE A 133 -25.00 -6.22 -12.47
N ASP A 134 -23.85 -6.84 -12.69
CA ASP A 134 -23.61 -7.68 -13.87
C ASP A 134 -24.09 -9.11 -13.64
N GLN A 135 -23.92 -9.61 -12.43
CA GLN A 135 -24.24 -10.99 -12.11
C GLN A 135 -24.55 -11.16 -10.62
N GLY A 136 -25.47 -12.08 -10.34
CA GLY A 136 -25.78 -12.52 -8.99
C GLY A 136 -26.54 -11.47 -8.17
N ILE A 137 -26.43 -11.61 -6.86
CA ILE A 137 -27.12 -10.75 -5.89
C ILE A 137 -26.11 -9.75 -5.31
N CYS A 138 -26.39 -8.46 -5.47
CA CYS A 138 -25.67 -7.38 -4.83
C CYS A 138 -26.70 -6.45 -4.18
N GLU A 139 -26.55 -6.17 -2.92
CA GLU A 139 -27.52 -5.47 -2.09
C GLU A 139 -26.83 -4.41 -1.23
N ALA A 140 -27.53 -3.31 -0.95
CA ALA A 140 -27.17 -2.39 0.11
C ALA A 140 -27.98 -2.79 1.35
N MET A 141 -27.32 -3.08 2.43
CA MET A 141 -27.91 -3.65 3.65
C MET A 141 -27.73 -2.73 4.84
N LEU A 142 -28.74 -2.64 5.68
CA LEU A 142 -28.66 -1.98 6.98
C LEU A 142 -27.84 -2.81 7.97
N ALA A 143 -27.24 -2.14 8.91
CA ALA A 143 -26.57 -2.76 10.04
C ALA A 143 -27.43 -3.84 10.72
N GLY A 144 -26.96 -5.07 10.77
CA GLY A 144 -27.63 -6.20 11.43
C GLY A 144 -28.71 -6.90 10.63
N ASP A 145 -29.05 -6.47 9.41
CA ASP A 145 -29.96 -7.18 8.54
C ASP A 145 -29.44 -8.58 8.22
N CYS A 146 -30.35 -9.54 8.18
CA CYS A 146 -30.04 -10.95 7.88
C CYS A 146 -28.90 -11.56 8.70
N ALA A 147 -28.72 -11.13 9.96
CA ALA A 147 -27.60 -11.51 10.82
C ALA A 147 -26.21 -11.09 10.26
N GLY A 148 -26.17 -10.08 9.41
CA GLY A 148 -24.96 -9.52 8.85
C GLY A 148 -24.16 -8.68 9.84
N THR A 149 -23.13 -8.05 9.31
CA THR A 149 -22.21 -7.20 10.08
C THR A 149 -22.74 -5.76 10.19
N ASN A 150 -21.97 -4.93 10.89
CA ASN A 150 -22.19 -3.49 10.88
C ASN A 150 -21.28 -2.86 9.83
N PRO A 151 -21.71 -1.76 9.18
CA PRO A 151 -20.85 -0.98 8.30
C PRO A 151 -19.67 -0.39 9.10
N ASN A 152 -18.56 -0.13 8.42
CA ASN A 152 -17.43 0.58 9.01
C ASN A 152 -17.79 2.05 9.33
N SER A 153 -18.65 2.64 8.51
CA SER A 153 -19.20 3.99 8.70
C SER A 153 -20.59 4.06 8.05
N GLY A 154 -21.42 5.01 8.48
CA GLY A 154 -22.78 5.18 7.97
C GLY A 154 -23.77 4.14 8.51
N GLU A 155 -24.90 3.99 7.79
CA GLU A 155 -25.99 3.06 8.16
C GLU A 155 -26.03 1.81 7.27
N TYR A 156 -25.49 1.90 6.06
CA TYR A 156 -25.54 0.85 5.04
C TYR A 156 -24.15 0.31 4.69
N TYR A 157 -24.12 -0.88 4.12
CA TYR A 157 -22.94 -1.50 3.52
C TYR A 157 -23.33 -2.33 2.30
N PHE A 158 -22.39 -2.51 1.37
CA PHE A 158 -22.60 -3.40 0.23
C PHE A 158 -22.41 -4.86 0.62
N CYS A 159 -23.35 -5.69 0.22
CA CYS A 159 -23.26 -7.15 0.31
C CYS A 159 -23.21 -7.72 -1.10
N VAL A 160 -22.03 -8.12 -1.56
CA VAL A 160 -21.82 -8.75 -2.86
C VAL A 160 -21.86 -10.27 -2.67
N GLY A 161 -22.83 -10.93 -3.28
CA GLY A 161 -23.13 -12.32 -3.07
C GLY A 161 -24.45 -12.56 -2.33
N GLY A 162 -25.02 -11.50 -1.72
CA GLY A 162 -26.23 -11.56 -0.92
C GLY A 162 -26.00 -12.14 0.47
N LEU A 163 -26.91 -11.88 1.40
CA LEU A 163 -26.84 -12.36 2.78
C LEU A 163 -28.12 -13.08 3.20
N CYS A 164 -29.31 -12.53 2.89
CA CYS A 164 -30.58 -13.20 3.14
C CYS A 164 -30.89 -14.25 2.08
N THR A 165 -30.45 -14.00 0.87
CA THR A 165 -30.48 -14.93 -0.26
C THR A 165 -29.10 -14.86 -0.91
N GLU A 166 -28.47 -16.00 -1.10
CA GLU A 166 -27.10 -16.08 -1.57
C GLU A 166 -27.01 -16.40 -3.06
N SER A 167 -26.00 -15.86 -3.74
CA SER A 167 -25.59 -16.27 -5.07
C SER A 167 -24.14 -16.74 -5.05
N ALA A 168 -23.85 -17.83 -5.77
CA ALA A 168 -22.51 -18.41 -5.81
C ALA A 168 -21.47 -17.50 -6.46
N VAL A 169 -21.92 -16.57 -7.32
CA VAL A 169 -21.10 -15.54 -7.97
C VAL A 169 -21.91 -14.26 -7.99
N ALA A 170 -21.28 -13.17 -7.63
CA ALA A 170 -21.86 -11.84 -7.75
C ALA A 170 -20.80 -10.87 -8.26
N ILE A 171 -21.19 -9.99 -9.15
CA ILE A 171 -20.35 -8.98 -9.76
C ILE A 171 -21.13 -7.69 -9.85
N MET A 172 -20.55 -6.62 -9.39
CA MET A 172 -21.03 -5.25 -9.63
C MET A 172 -19.87 -4.34 -9.99
N HIS A 173 -20.17 -3.29 -10.72
CA HIS A 173 -19.19 -2.27 -11.10
C HIS A 173 -19.79 -0.88 -11.12
N GLN A 174 -18.92 0.10 -11.20
CA GLN A 174 -19.21 1.50 -11.49
C GLN A 174 -18.20 2.01 -12.50
N ASP A 175 -18.67 2.67 -13.54
CA ASP A 175 -17.80 3.35 -14.50
C ASP A 175 -17.46 4.75 -13.97
N ILE A 176 -16.19 5.09 -13.96
CA ILE A 176 -15.71 6.39 -13.50
C ILE A 176 -15.13 7.15 -14.68
N ASP A 177 -15.65 8.36 -14.92
CA ASP A 177 -15.10 9.25 -15.94
C ASP A 177 -13.83 9.94 -15.42
N VAL A 178 -12.70 9.55 -15.97
CA VAL A 178 -11.39 10.12 -15.67
C VAL A 178 -10.88 11.09 -16.72
N THR A 179 -11.75 11.55 -17.63
CA THR A 179 -11.36 12.44 -18.73
C THR A 179 -10.73 13.75 -18.23
N SER A 180 -11.18 14.26 -17.07
CA SER A 180 -10.59 15.45 -16.43
C SER A 180 -9.14 15.28 -15.99
N TYR A 181 -8.67 14.05 -15.89
CA TYR A 181 -7.30 13.70 -15.48
C TYR A 181 -6.40 13.29 -16.65
N SER A 182 -6.90 13.38 -17.91
CA SER A 182 -6.20 12.89 -19.10
C SER A 182 -4.76 13.37 -19.21
N ASP A 183 -4.51 14.66 -18.98
CA ASP A 183 -3.18 15.24 -19.08
C ASP A 183 -2.21 14.62 -18.05
N SER A 184 -2.68 14.36 -16.84
CA SER A 184 -1.89 13.73 -15.77
C SER A 184 -1.64 12.25 -16.04
N ILE A 185 -2.61 11.57 -16.64
CA ILE A 185 -2.48 10.17 -17.08
C ILE A 185 -1.43 10.07 -18.19
N ASP A 186 -1.52 10.93 -19.20
CA ASP A 186 -0.60 10.95 -20.35
C ASP A 186 0.84 11.28 -19.94
N LEU A 187 1.01 12.10 -18.91
CA LEU A 187 2.32 12.41 -18.33
C LEU A 187 2.85 11.30 -17.41
N GLY A 188 2.03 10.29 -17.07
CA GLY A 188 2.40 9.23 -16.14
C GLY A 188 2.63 9.71 -14.70
N VAL A 189 2.00 10.83 -14.31
CA VAL A 189 2.14 11.43 -12.97
C VAL A 189 0.91 11.19 -12.09
N LEU A 190 -0.08 10.48 -12.60
CA LEU A 190 -1.27 10.10 -11.83
C LEU A 190 -1.09 8.75 -11.17
N GLU A 191 -1.30 8.72 -9.88
CA GLU A 191 -1.44 7.48 -9.13
C GLU A 191 -2.91 7.25 -8.79
N VAL A 192 -3.36 6.01 -8.94
CA VAL A 192 -4.74 5.63 -8.62
C VAL A 192 -4.70 4.59 -7.51
N SER A 193 -5.24 4.95 -6.35
CA SER A 193 -5.35 4.03 -5.21
C SER A 193 -6.75 3.40 -5.17
N PHE A 194 -6.80 2.09 -5.04
CA PHE A 194 -8.03 1.35 -4.81
C PHE A 194 -8.02 0.78 -3.40
N GLY A 195 -9.13 0.90 -2.70
CA GLY A 195 -9.26 0.34 -1.37
C GLY A 195 -10.71 0.04 -1.03
N ALA A 196 -10.93 -1.00 -0.24
CA ALA A 196 -12.19 -1.28 0.43
C ALA A 196 -11.92 -1.49 1.93
N MET A 197 -12.76 -0.88 2.77
CA MET A 197 -12.72 -1.01 4.22
C MET A 197 -13.89 -1.81 4.74
#